data_a0ac79a5eba17a492f443e08e29cfe22
#
_entry.id   a0ac79a5eba17a492f443e08e29cfe22
#
_cell.length_a   1.000
_cell.length_b   1.000
_cell.length_c   1.000
_cell.angle_alpha   90.00
_cell.angle_beta   90.00
_cell.angle_gamma   90.00
#
_symmetry.space_group_name_H-M   'P 1'
#
loop_
_entity.id
_entity.type
_entity.pdbx_description
1 polymer ?
#
loop_
_entity_poly.entity_id
_entity_poly.type
_entity_poly.pdbx_seq_one_letter_code
_entity_poly.pdbx_strand_id
1 'polypeptide(L)'
;IYIQDDDEDFRITETKEIIKAYFQKTYKDTFGIIQMNQNFFDSLININEIFILGHSLSSVDMDYFVEIRKRVLHSCKWYISYFSESDLDNMEYFAKRLDIKNFQPVMLSNL
;
A
#
# COMPACT_ATOMS: atom_id res chain seq x y z
N ILE A 1 1.58 12.82 1.66
CA ILE A 1 2.16 14.13 1.98
C ILE A 1 3.16 14.50 0.90
N TYR A 2 2.99 15.66 0.36
CA TYR A 2 3.87 16.19 -0.67
C TYR A 2 4.63 17.40 -0.13
N ILE A 3 5.95 17.40 -0.33
CA ILE A 3 6.80 18.49 0.11
C ILE A 3 7.58 19.00 -1.10
N GLN A 4 7.43 20.29 -1.40
CA GLN A 4 8.22 20.91 -2.46
C GLN A 4 9.64 21.16 -2.00
N ASP A 5 10.56 21.04 -2.94
CA ASP A 5 11.99 21.13 -2.65
C ASP A 5 12.60 22.42 -3.15
N ASP A 6 11.83 23.47 -3.20
CA ASP A 6 12.25 24.79 -3.66
C ASP A 6 12.48 25.76 -2.54
N ASP A 7 12.70 25.25 -1.36
CA ASP A 7 12.70 26.07 -0.18
C ASP A 7 14.08 26.54 0.23
N GLU A 8 14.22 27.79 0.25
CA GLU A 8 15.32 28.43 0.95
C GLU A 8 14.89 28.94 2.32
N ASP A 9 13.64 28.66 2.70
CA ASP A 9 13.07 29.06 3.97
C ASP A 9 13.44 28.03 5.04
N PHE A 10 14.01 28.51 6.14
CA PHE A 10 14.40 27.66 7.26
C PHE A 10 13.24 26.83 7.81
N ARG A 11 12.05 27.40 7.84
CA ARG A 11 10.87 26.69 8.36
C ARG A 11 10.50 25.50 7.49
N ILE A 12 10.60 25.66 6.17
CA ILE A 12 10.29 24.59 5.25
C ILE A 12 11.33 23.47 5.39
N THR A 13 12.61 23.83 5.51
CA THR A 13 13.67 22.86 5.72
C THR A 13 13.46 22.08 7.01
N GLU A 14 13.11 22.76 8.10
CA GLU A 14 12.82 22.12 9.38
C GLU A 14 11.63 21.17 9.28
N THR A 15 10.58 21.58 8.58
CA THR A 15 9.39 20.75 8.34
C THR A 15 9.76 19.51 7.56
N LYS A 16 10.58 19.62 6.53
CA LYS A 16 11.05 18.48 5.76
C LYS A 16 11.80 17.47 6.61
N GLU A 17 12.67 17.94 7.50
CA GLU A 17 13.42 17.04 8.38
C GLU A 17 12.51 16.31 9.34
N ILE A 18 11.50 16.98 9.88
CA ILE A 18 10.51 16.36 10.77
C ILE A 18 9.73 15.29 10.01
N ILE A 19 9.26 15.58 8.81
CA ILE A 19 8.49 14.64 8.01
C ILE A 19 9.37 13.46 7.59
N LYS A 20 10.61 13.71 7.21
CA LYS A 20 11.55 12.65 6.86
C LYS A 20 11.79 11.71 8.03
N ALA A 21 11.96 12.24 9.22
CA ALA A 21 12.12 11.43 10.43
C ALA A 21 10.87 10.61 10.71
N TYR A 22 9.69 11.20 10.52
CA TYR A 22 8.41 10.49 10.68
C TYR A 22 8.31 9.32 9.70
N PHE A 23 8.62 9.54 8.42
CA PHE A 23 8.56 8.48 7.43
C PHE A 23 9.56 7.36 7.74
N GLN A 24 10.75 7.69 8.16
CA GLN A 24 11.74 6.69 8.55
C GLN A 24 11.26 5.85 9.71
N LYS A 25 10.65 6.48 10.70
CA LYS A 25 10.10 5.78 11.86
C LYS A 25 8.92 4.89 11.45
N THR A 26 8.01 5.42 10.64
CA THR A 26 6.85 4.67 10.16
C THR A 26 7.28 3.46 9.36
N TYR A 27 8.28 3.61 8.53
CA TYR A 27 8.82 2.51 7.72
C TYR A 27 9.40 1.41 8.61
N LYS A 28 10.15 1.78 9.64
CA LYS A 28 10.69 0.82 10.59
C LYS A 28 9.59 0.11 11.37
N ASP A 29 8.55 0.84 11.76
CA ASP A 29 7.41 0.28 12.46
C ASP A 29 6.67 -0.74 11.59
N THR A 30 6.52 -0.45 10.29
CA THR A 30 5.91 -1.37 9.34
C THR A 30 6.67 -2.69 9.28
N PHE A 31 7.99 -2.62 9.15
CA PHE A 31 8.84 -3.81 9.15
C PHE A 31 8.69 -4.60 10.46
N GLY A 32 8.72 -3.90 11.59
CA GLY A 32 8.56 -4.52 12.90
C GLY A 32 7.21 -5.20 13.05
N ILE A 33 6.14 -4.56 12.60
CA ILE A 33 4.79 -5.13 12.64
C ILE A 33 4.73 -6.41 11.79
N ILE A 34 5.31 -6.40 10.60
CA ILE A 34 5.35 -7.57 9.75
C ILE A 34 6.09 -8.72 10.46
N GLN A 35 7.25 -8.42 11.05
CA GLN A 35 8.03 -9.42 11.76
C GLN A 35 7.28 -10.02 12.95
N MET A 36 6.55 -9.20 13.69
CA MET A 36 5.78 -9.64 14.84
C MET A 36 4.54 -10.45 14.46
N ASN A 37 4.09 -10.35 13.23
CA ASN A 37 2.86 -10.99 12.75
C ASN A 37 3.13 -12.03 11.67
N GLN A 38 4.29 -12.69 11.71
CA GLN A 38 4.65 -13.70 10.72
C GLN A 38 3.61 -14.82 10.61
N ASN A 39 3.06 -15.26 11.73
CA ASN A 39 2.04 -16.31 11.72
C ASN A 39 0.80 -15.89 10.92
N PHE A 40 0.41 -14.62 11.04
CA PHE A 40 -0.71 -14.10 10.25
C PHE A 40 -0.36 -14.12 8.76
N PHE A 41 0.81 -13.61 8.39
CA PHE A 41 1.20 -13.58 6.97
C PHE A 41 1.37 -14.99 6.41
N ASP A 42 1.92 -15.91 7.20
CA ASP A 42 2.08 -17.31 6.78
C ASP A 42 0.72 -17.98 6.54
N SER A 43 -0.32 -17.57 7.26
CA SER A 43 -1.65 -18.15 7.09
C SER A 43 -2.30 -17.78 5.76
N LEU A 44 -1.77 -16.78 5.05
CA LEU A 44 -2.35 -16.29 3.79
C LEU A 44 -2.11 -17.22 2.61
N ILE A 45 -1.28 -18.23 2.75
CA ILE A 45 -0.91 -19.12 1.64
C ILE A 45 -2.13 -19.80 1.00
N ASN A 46 -3.18 -20.04 1.78
CA ASN A 46 -4.39 -20.72 1.30
C ASN A 46 -5.53 -19.76 0.97
N ILE A 47 -5.27 -18.46 0.97
CA ILE A 47 -6.30 -17.46 0.66
C ILE A 47 -6.51 -17.39 -0.85
N ASN A 48 -7.77 -17.46 -1.28
CA ASN A 48 -8.15 -17.43 -2.69
C ASN A 48 -8.61 -16.06 -3.17
N GLU A 49 -9.04 -15.21 -2.27
CA GLU A 49 -9.55 -13.88 -2.59
C GLU A 49 -9.09 -12.86 -1.56
N ILE A 50 -8.76 -11.68 -2.03
CA ILE A 50 -8.37 -10.54 -1.20
C ILE A 50 -9.22 -9.36 -1.59
N PHE A 51 -9.78 -8.67 -0.59
CA PHE A 51 -10.56 -7.46 -0.80
C PHE A 51 -9.82 -6.28 -0.17
N ILE A 52 -9.51 -5.27 -0.96
CA ILE A 52 -8.94 -4.01 -0.48
C ILE A 52 -10.01 -2.94 -0.64
N LEU A 53 -10.59 -2.51 0.47
CA LEU A 53 -11.73 -1.60 0.47
C LEU A 53 -11.34 -0.27 1.11
N GLY A 54 -11.68 0.82 0.41
CA GLY A 54 -11.51 2.16 0.96
C GLY A 54 -10.07 2.56 1.19
N HIS A 55 -9.13 2.03 0.39
CA HIS A 55 -7.71 2.28 0.57
C HIS A 55 -7.14 3.13 -0.57
N SER A 56 -6.26 4.06 -0.25
CA SER A 56 -5.62 4.94 -1.23
C SER A 56 -4.47 4.28 -2.00
N LEU A 57 -4.02 3.12 -1.57
CA LEU A 57 -2.87 2.40 -2.13
C LEU A 57 -1.59 3.24 -2.10
N SER A 58 -1.42 4.00 -1.03
CA SER A 58 -0.25 4.87 -0.87
C SER A 58 1.02 4.08 -0.64
N SER A 59 2.15 4.70 -0.94
CA SER A 59 3.46 4.06 -0.76
C SER A 59 3.78 3.73 0.70
N VAL A 60 3.12 4.38 1.65
CA VAL A 60 3.34 4.14 3.09
C VAL A 60 2.97 2.72 3.48
N ASP A 61 1.90 2.19 2.88
CA ASP A 61 1.39 0.86 3.20
C ASP A 61 1.86 -0.22 2.24
N MET A 62 2.69 0.13 1.26
CA MET A 62 3.14 -0.83 0.24
C MET A 62 3.83 -2.06 0.81
N ASP A 63 4.57 -1.90 1.90
CA ASP A 63 5.29 -3.03 2.49
C ASP A 63 4.35 -4.13 2.96
N TYR A 64 3.17 -3.77 3.47
CA TYR A 64 2.16 -4.76 3.85
C TYR A 64 1.65 -5.51 2.63
N PHE A 65 1.37 -4.79 1.55
CA PHE A 65 0.87 -5.42 0.32
C PHE A 65 1.93 -6.29 -0.33
N VAL A 66 3.19 -5.89 -0.28
CA VAL A 66 4.30 -6.71 -0.76
C VAL A 66 4.36 -8.04 0.01
N GLU A 67 4.24 -7.98 1.34
CA GLU A 67 4.24 -9.19 2.15
C GLU A 67 3.05 -10.10 1.83
N ILE A 68 1.86 -9.52 1.70
CA ILE A 68 0.67 -10.29 1.32
C ILE A 68 0.90 -10.96 -0.02
N ARG A 69 1.41 -10.22 -1.01
CA ARG A 69 1.66 -10.73 -2.34
C ARG A 69 2.64 -11.90 -2.35
N LYS A 70 3.66 -11.84 -1.51
CA LYS A 70 4.64 -12.92 -1.39
C LYS A 70 4.06 -14.21 -0.84
N ARG A 71 3.01 -14.12 -0.02
CA ARG A 71 2.45 -15.28 0.67
C ARG A 71 1.33 -15.94 -0.11
N VAL A 72 0.53 -15.16 -0.86
CA VAL A 72 -0.61 -15.71 -1.60
C VAL A 72 -0.16 -16.30 -2.93
N LEU A 73 -0.95 -17.23 -3.45
CA LEU A 73 -0.70 -17.83 -4.76
C LEU A 73 -0.97 -16.80 -5.86
N HIS A 74 -0.32 -16.99 -7.01
CA HIS A 74 -0.57 -16.14 -8.18
C HIS A 74 -2.01 -16.21 -8.67
N SER A 75 -2.71 -17.31 -8.39
CA SER A 75 -4.11 -17.48 -8.76
C SER A 75 -5.06 -16.75 -7.82
N CYS A 76 -4.57 -16.22 -6.69
CA CYS A 76 -5.39 -15.45 -5.78
C CYS A 76 -6.00 -14.25 -6.48
N LYS A 77 -7.30 -14.03 -6.29
CA LYS A 77 -7.99 -12.92 -6.93
C LYS A 77 -8.06 -11.72 -5.99
N TRP A 78 -7.72 -10.55 -6.51
CA TRP A 78 -7.69 -9.31 -5.75
C TRP A 78 -8.84 -8.42 -6.21
N TYR A 79 -9.64 -7.97 -5.26
CA TYR A 79 -10.73 -7.02 -5.50
C TYR A 79 -10.34 -5.70 -4.85
N ILE A 80 -10.28 -4.64 -5.64
CA ILE A 80 -9.82 -3.35 -5.15
C ILE A 80 -10.90 -2.31 -5.41
N SER A 81 -11.34 -1.63 -4.36
CA SER A 81 -12.40 -0.66 -4.47
C SER A 81 -11.90 0.67 -5.04
N TYR A 82 -12.77 1.40 -5.72
CA TYR A 82 -12.47 2.70 -6.28
C TYR A 82 -13.68 3.60 -6.23
N PHE A 83 -13.44 4.91 -6.26
CA PHE A 83 -14.48 5.93 -6.37
C PHE A 83 -14.43 6.67 -7.70
N SER A 84 -13.24 6.89 -8.26
CA SER A 84 -13.02 7.73 -9.42
C SER A 84 -12.09 7.08 -10.42
N GLU A 85 -12.02 7.67 -11.62
CA GLU A 85 -11.13 7.16 -12.67
C GLU A 85 -9.65 7.27 -12.28
N SER A 86 -9.29 8.29 -11.51
CA SER A 86 -7.91 8.41 -11.04
C SER A 86 -7.52 7.25 -10.11
N ASP A 87 -8.47 6.72 -9.37
CA ASP A 87 -8.24 5.54 -8.54
C ASP A 87 -7.95 4.31 -9.40
N LEU A 88 -8.59 4.21 -10.56
CA LEU A 88 -8.34 3.09 -11.49
C LEU A 88 -6.91 3.09 -12.00
N ASP A 89 -6.37 4.27 -12.30
CA ASP A 89 -4.97 4.39 -12.74
C ASP A 89 -4.02 3.95 -11.63
N ASN A 90 -4.31 4.36 -10.40
CA ASN A 90 -3.52 3.95 -9.23
C ASN A 90 -3.57 2.44 -9.02
N MET A 91 -4.73 1.82 -9.25
CA MET A 91 -4.90 0.38 -9.17
C MET A 91 -4.05 -0.37 -10.18
N GLU A 92 -4.04 0.09 -11.42
CA GLU A 92 -3.26 -0.52 -12.47
C GLU A 92 -1.77 -0.46 -12.15
N TYR A 93 -1.31 0.68 -11.67
CA TYR A 93 0.07 0.85 -11.23
C TYR A 93 0.40 -0.09 -10.07
N PHE A 94 -0.49 -0.18 -9.10
CA PHE A 94 -0.35 -1.07 -7.95
C PHE A 94 -0.24 -2.53 -8.40
N ALA A 95 -1.16 -2.97 -9.25
CA ALA A 95 -1.18 -4.35 -9.74
C ALA A 95 0.09 -4.71 -10.52
N LYS A 96 0.57 -3.79 -11.34
CA LYS A 96 1.81 -4.01 -12.10
C LYS A 96 3.01 -4.09 -11.16
N ARG A 97 3.08 -3.21 -10.18
CA ARG A 97 4.21 -3.16 -9.26
C ARG A 97 4.31 -4.43 -8.42
N LEU A 98 3.19 -5.02 -8.04
CA LEU A 98 3.15 -6.23 -7.25
C LEU A 98 3.01 -7.51 -8.08
N ASP A 99 2.97 -7.38 -9.40
CA ASP A 99 2.79 -8.52 -10.31
C ASP A 99 1.52 -9.33 -9.97
N ILE A 100 0.43 -8.62 -9.76
CA ILE A 100 -0.87 -9.22 -9.49
C ILE A 100 -1.51 -9.57 -10.83
N LYS A 101 -1.77 -10.86 -11.06
CA LYS A 101 -2.31 -11.35 -12.33
C LYS A 101 -3.82 -11.26 -12.40
N ASN A 102 -4.49 -11.47 -11.28
CA ASN A 102 -5.94 -11.52 -11.20
C ASN A 102 -6.44 -10.40 -10.29
N PHE A 103 -6.77 -9.23 -10.86
CA PHE A 103 -7.43 -8.24 -10.04
C PHE A 103 -8.66 -7.68 -10.74
N GLN A 104 -9.62 -7.24 -9.94
CA GLN A 104 -10.86 -6.67 -10.44
C GLN A 104 -11.18 -5.40 -9.68
N PRO A 105 -11.32 -4.27 -10.38
CA PRO A 105 -11.82 -3.05 -9.77
C PRO A 105 -13.28 -3.20 -9.36
N VAL A 106 -13.63 -2.68 -8.20
CA VAL A 106 -15.00 -2.70 -7.70
C VAL A 106 -15.39 -1.29 -7.28
N MET A 107 -16.48 -0.78 -7.82
CA MET A 107 -16.98 0.53 -7.40
C MET A 107 -17.51 0.41 -5.97
N LEU A 108 -17.00 1.25 -5.08
CA LEU A 108 -17.30 1.14 -3.66
C LEU A 108 -18.80 1.29 -3.36
N SER A 109 -19.50 2.09 -4.16
CA SER A 109 -20.94 2.28 -4.01
C SER A 109 -21.77 1.02 -4.31
N ASN A 110 -21.17 0.01 -4.92
CA ASN A 110 -21.83 -1.25 -5.26
C ASN A 110 -21.60 -2.36 -4.23
N LEU A 111 -20.95 -2.02 -3.13
CA LEU A 111 -20.64 -2.99 -2.07
C LEU A 111 -21.69 -3.05 -0.95
#